data_7d5024a392ac83efc98a82c871161abc
#
_entry.id   7d5024a392ac83efc98a82c871161abc
#
_cell.length_a   1.000
_cell.length_b   1.000
_cell.length_c   1.000
_cell.angle_alpha   90.00
_cell.angle_beta   90.00
_cell.angle_gamma   90.00
#
_symmetry.space_group_name_H-M   'P 1'
#
loop_
_entity.id
_entity.type
_entity.pdbx_description
1 polymer ?
#
loop_
_entity_poly.entity_id
_entity_poly.type
_entity_poly.pdbx_seq_one_letter_code
_entity_poly.pdbx_strand_id
1 'polypeptide(L)'
;MTELQKTRALRALSVLLAVIILLCATMSPTASAASSSEYYENAVLFWTNIERARHGLPALKAADVLDSAADTRAAELARSFSHTRPNGSKWHTALSANGISYSSAAENIAAGQSDPCEAVSAWMNSDGHRSNILSGKYTHLGVGYYYSSSSKYSQYWEQLFASASFSGSRGSFYVAPTGVSADKSSLSIPVGGTAQLKGIPAPIYATAEITCVSSNPRVAEITGTQVNVFSVKGVSNGTATLTLKCGGYSCSVRVTVGSGGSANDTFYDVNPASPYYSAILWASRSGVAAGYADGSFRPNAACTKAQALTFLWRAAGSPNVSCANPFSDVSSSSPYYKAILWAYKTGIAGAESGSSFQPNRECPRADMVLYIWRSAGSPKSFNSVGFTDISSLGSDSRQAIRWAVSEGIVTGYSDTSFRPYETCSRAHVVTFLYRYIN
;
A
#
# COMPACT_ATOMS: atom_id res chain seq x y z
N MET A 1 -27.56 -9.15 -48.86
CA MET A 1 -26.39 -9.98 -48.57
C MET A 1 -26.88 -11.25 -47.85
N THR A 2 -26.58 -12.42 -48.43
CA THR A 2 -26.98 -13.70 -47.88
C THR A 2 -26.14 -14.02 -46.62
N GLU A 3 -26.67 -14.88 -45.74
CA GLU A 3 -25.94 -15.32 -44.52
C GLU A 3 -24.56 -15.89 -44.83
N LEU A 4 -24.41 -16.52 -46.00
CA LEU A 4 -23.12 -17.07 -46.49
C LEU A 4 -22.10 -15.95 -46.81
N GLN A 5 -22.53 -14.77 -47.23
CA GLN A 5 -21.66 -13.63 -47.48
C GLN A 5 -21.24 -12.94 -46.21
N LYS A 6 -22.11 -12.89 -45.18
CA LYS A 6 -21.74 -12.38 -43.84
C LYS A 6 -20.70 -13.29 -43.13
N THR A 7 -20.88 -14.61 -43.24
CA THR A 7 -19.94 -15.59 -42.66
C THR A 7 -18.57 -15.53 -43.33
N ARG A 8 -18.50 -15.30 -44.66
CA ARG A 8 -17.22 -15.10 -45.38
C ARG A 8 -16.56 -13.79 -45.03
N ALA A 9 -17.31 -12.70 -44.84
CA ALA A 9 -16.79 -11.40 -44.41
C ALA A 9 -16.23 -11.46 -42.98
N LEU A 10 -16.90 -12.14 -42.05
CA LEU A 10 -16.44 -12.35 -40.69
C LEU A 10 -15.16 -13.21 -40.63
N ARG A 11 -15.06 -14.25 -41.46
CA ARG A 11 -13.85 -15.07 -41.55
C ARG A 11 -12.67 -14.29 -42.18
N ALA A 12 -12.92 -13.48 -43.18
CA ALA A 12 -11.89 -12.63 -43.78
C ALA A 12 -11.39 -11.56 -42.79
N LEU A 13 -12.28 -10.98 -41.97
CA LEU A 13 -11.93 -10.01 -40.94
C LEU A 13 -11.13 -10.65 -39.79
N SER A 14 -11.46 -11.88 -39.39
CA SER A 14 -10.70 -12.60 -38.33
C SER A 14 -9.33 -13.05 -38.81
N VAL A 15 -9.17 -13.43 -40.09
CA VAL A 15 -7.86 -13.75 -40.69
C VAL A 15 -7.01 -12.48 -40.86
N LEU A 16 -7.61 -11.37 -41.26
CA LEU A 16 -6.91 -10.08 -41.37
C LEU A 16 -6.44 -9.59 -40.00
N LEU A 17 -7.24 -9.75 -38.94
CA LEU A 17 -6.89 -9.41 -37.58
C LEU A 17 -5.75 -10.30 -37.05
N ALA A 18 -5.78 -11.59 -37.36
CA ALA A 18 -4.73 -12.54 -36.99
C ALA A 18 -3.39 -12.26 -37.72
N VAL A 19 -3.45 -11.85 -38.98
CA VAL A 19 -2.27 -11.46 -39.78
C VAL A 19 -1.69 -10.14 -39.28
N ILE A 20 -2.49 -9.18 -38.87
CA ILE A 20 -2.02 -7.92 -38.27
C ILE A 20 -1.36 -8.18 -36.93
N ILE A 21 -1.90 -9.07 -36.10
CA ILE A 21 -1.30 -9.48 -34.82
C ILE A 21 0.02 -10.23 -35.06
N LEU A 22 0.12 -11.04 -36.11
CA LEU A 22 1.33 -11.80 -36.43
C LEU A 22 2.44 -10.91 -37.06
N LEU A 23 2.07 -9.88 -37.84
CA LEU A 23 3.03 -8.92 -38.40
C LEU A 23 3.57 -7.91 -37.37
N CYS A 24 2.81 -7.62 -36.30
CA CYS A 24 3.34 -6.85 -35.17
C CYS A 24 4.33 -7.62 -34.31
N ALA A 25 4.36 -8.97 -34.42
CA ALA A 25 5.27 -9.81 -33.63
C ALA A 25 6.67 -9.99 -34.24
N THR A 26 6.94 -9.46 -35.43
CA THR A 26 8.22 -9.67 -36.14
C THR A 26 9.12 -8.44 -36.28
N MET A 27 8.74 -7.31 -35.70
CA MET A 27 9.60 -6.13 -35.59
C MET A 27 9.85 -5.79 -34.13
N SER A 28 10.57 -6.68 -33.42
CA SER A 28 11.24 -6.27 -32.19
C SER A 28 12.54 -5.58 -32.63
N PRO A 29 12.70 -4.26 -32.42
CA PRO A 29 14.04 -3.72 -32.31
C PRO A 29 14.70 -4.49 -31.16
N THR A 30 15.99 -4.78 -31.25
CA THR A 30 16.81 -5.27 -30.15
C THR A 30 16.75 -4.20 -29.04
N ALA A 31 15.69 -4.24 -28.23
CA ALA A 31 15.55 -3.37 -27.07
C ALA A 31 16.65 -3.80 -26.10
N SER A 32 17.60 -2.91 -25.85
CA SER A 32 18.39 -2.96 -24.61
C SER A 32 17.40 -3.22 -23.47
N ALA A 33 17.69 -4.19 -22.62
CA ALA A 33 16.80 -4.48 -21.49
C ALA A 33 16.60 -3.18 -20.71
N ALA A 34 15.34 -2.74 -20.62
CA ALA A 34 15.00 -1.51 -19.91
C ALA A 34 15.54 -1.56 -18.49
N SER A 35 16.06 -0.45 -17.96
CA SER A 35 16.49 -0.37 -16.58
C SER A 35 15.29 -0.50 -15.64
N SER A 36 15.52 -0.89 -14.37
CA SER A 36 14.41 -0.98 -13.41
C SER A 36 13.69 0.37 -13.21
N SER A 37 14.40 1.50 -13.31
CA SER A 37 13.81 2.85 -13.25
C SER A 37 12.88 3.12 -14.43
N GLU A 38 13.28 2.76 -15.64
CA GLU A 38 12.48 2.96 -16.85
C GLU A 38 11.11 2.27 -16.80
N TYR A 39 11.00 1.09 -16.16
CA TYR A 39 9.72 0.44 -15.93
C TYR A 39 8.82 1.23 -14.98
N TYR A 40 9.38 1.82 -13.91
CA TYR A 40 8.65 2.65 -12.96
C TYR A 40 8.18 3.96 -13.60
N GLU A 41 9.03 4.62 -14.37
CA GLU A 41 8.75 5.85 -15.12
C GLU A 41 7.65 5.64 -16.16
N ASN A 42 7.77 4.54 -16.93
CA ASN A 42 6.77 4.12 -17.90
C ASN A 42 5.40 3.87 -17.26
N ALA A 43 5.37 3.26 -16.07
CA ALA A 43 4.13 3.02 -15.33
C ALA A 43 3.52 4.33 -14.81
N VAL A 44 4.31 5.30 -14.36
CA VAL A 44 3.80 6.64 -13.97
C VAL A 44 3.17 7.35 -15.18
N LEU A 45 3.81 7.31 -16.36
CA LEU A 45 3.24 7.87 -17.61
C LEU A 45 1.90 7.18 -17.95
N PHE A 46 1.87 5.85 -17.86
CA PHE A 46 0.65 5.07 -18.12
C PHE A 46 -0.50 5.48 -17.19
N TRP A 47 -0.27 5.47 -15.87
CA TRP A 47 -1.32 5.79 -14.90
C TRP A 47 -1.76 7.25 -14.96
N THR A 48 -0.84 8.17 -15.22
CA THR A 48 -1.17 9.57 -15.50
C THR A 48 -2.12 9.69 -16.69
N ASN A 49 -1.87 8.95 -17.76
CA ASN A 49 -2.70 8.96 -18.96
C ASN A 49 -4.06 8.27 -18.74
N ILE A 50 -4.14 7.25 -17.89
CA ILE A 50 -5.43 6.66 -17.47
C ILE A 50 -6.28 7.72 -16.75
N GLU A 51 -5.72 8.49 -15.81
CA GLU A 51 -6.46 9.56 -15.13
C GLU A 51 -6.88 10.66 -16.11
N ARG A 52 -6.01 11.06 -17.01
CA ARG A 52 -6.35 12.04 -18.05
C ARG A 52 -7.49 11.56 -18.95
N ALA A 53 -7.45 10.30 -19.38
CA ALA A 53 -8.52 9.70 -20.20
C ALA A 53 -9.87 9.68 -19.46
N ARG A 54 -9.88 9.37 -18.16
CA ARG A 54 -11.09 9.43 -17.31
C ARG A 54 -11.71 10.83 -17.24
N HIS A 55 -10.87 11.87 -17.45
CA HIS A 55 -11.29 13.27 -17.49
C HIS A 55 -11.44 13.82 -18.93
N GLY A 56 -11.45 12.96 -19.94
CA GLY A 56 -11.64 13.35 -21.34
C GLY A 56 -10.47 14.12 -21.97
N LEU A 57 -9.26 13.98 -21.41
CA LEU A 57 -8.06 14.69 -21.88
C LEU A 57 -7.20 13.77 -22.76
N PRO A 58 -6.49 14.32 -23.76
CA PRO A 58 -5.57 13.56 -24.58
C PRO A 58 -4.39 13.05 -23.76
N ALA A 59 -3.85 11.89 -24.15
CA ALA A 59 -2.66 11.31 -23.54
C ALA A 59 -1.43 12.19 -23.75
N LEU A 60 -0.61 12.30 -22.70
CA LEU A 60 0.73 12.87 -22.78
C LEU A 60 1.70 11.85 -23.36
N LYS A 61 2.72 12.34 -24.07
CA LYS A 61 3.80 11.54 -24.65
C LYS A 61 5.07 11.72 -23.82
N ALA A 62 5.92 10.70 -23.77
CA ALA A 62 7.28 10.82 -23.27
C ALA A 62 8.22 11.29 -24.38
N ALA A 63 9.37 11.82 -23.99
CA ALA A 63 10.49 12.11 -24.87
C ALA A 63 11.79 11.98 -24.08
N ASP A 64 12.80 11.31 -24.64
CA ASP A 64 14.03 10.92 -23.93
C ASP A 64 14.76 12.10 -23.29
N VAL A 65 14.79 13.25 -23.97
CA VAL A 65 15.41 14.46 -23.43
C VAL A 65 14.64 15.05 -22.25
N LEU A 66 13.31 14.86 -22.21
CA LEU A 66 12.46 15.32 -21.10
C LEU A 66 12.56 14.34 -19.92
N ASP A 67 12.64 13.03 -20.18
CA ASP A 67 12.90 12.01 -19.18
C ASP A 67 14.29 12.24 -18.53
N SER A 68 15.34 12.50 -19.31
CA SER A 68 16.69 12.85 -18.78
C SER A 68 16.67 14.07 -17.86
N ALA A 69 15.86 15.08 -18.17
CA ALA A 69 15.68 16.23 -17.30
C ALA A 69 14.95 15.85 -15.99
N ALA A 70 13.94 14.97 -16.07
CA ALA A 70 13.19 14.49 -14.92
C ALA A 70 14.05 13.58 -14.02
N ASP A 71 14.89 12.71 -14.59
CA ASP A 71 15.84 11.88 -13.83
C ASP A 71 16.85 12.72 -13.04
N THR A 72 17.36 13.77 -13.69
CA THR A 72 18.23 14.74 -13.00
C THR A 72 17.51 15.34 -11.78
N ARG A 73 16.25 15.73 -11.95
CA ARG A 73 15.46 16.30 -10.86
C ARG A 73 15.15 15.27 -9.78
N ALA A 74 14.75 14.05 -10.12
CA ALA A 74 14.50 12.98 -9.17
C ALA A 74 15.73 12.70 -8.28
N ALA A 75 16.93 12.67 -8.86
CA ALA A 75 18.18 12.52 -8.12
C ALA A 75 18.50 13.74 -7.22
N GLU A 76 18.15 14.96 -7.64
CA GLU A 76 18.29 16.17 -6.84
C GLU A 76 17.35 16.18 -5.63
N LEU A 77 16.11 15.65 -5.76
CA LEU A 77 15.14 15.55 -4.68
C LEU A 77 15.66 14.71 -3.50
N ALA A 78 16.52 13.73 -3.75
CA ALA A 78 17.14 12.93 -2.70
C ALA A 78 18.11 13.75 -1.83
N ARG A 79 18.66 14.84 -2.36
CA ARG A 79 19.53 15.79 -1.64
C ARG A 79 18.72 16.90 -0.98
N SER A 80 17.69 17.38 -1.67
CA SER A 80 16.82 18.46 -1.21
C SER A 80 15.43 18.29 -1.83
N PHE A 81 14.45 17.86 -1.02
CA PHE A 81 13.07 17.70 -1.46
C PHE A 81 12.40 19.09 -1.56
N SER A 82 12.53 19.71 -2.73
CA SER A 82 12.10 21.09 -2.98
C SER A 82 11.95 21.36 -4.48
N HIS A 83 11.05 22.28 -4.83
CA HIS A 83 10.96 22.88 -6.17
C HIS A 83 12.17 23.80 -6.51
N THR A 84 13.00 24.11 -5.52
CA THR A 84 14.30 24.78 -5.74
C THR A 84 15.38 23.71 -5.84
N ARG A 85 16.19 23.77 -6.87
CA ARG A 85 17.28 22.85 -7.11
C ARG A 85 18.40 23.03 -6.07
N PRO A 86 19.23 22.00 -5.79
CA PRO A 86 20.32 22.13 -4.81
C PRO A 86 21.32 23.25 -5.07
N ASN A 87 21.43 23.72 -6.31
CA ASN A 87 22.26 24.86 -6.69
C ASN A 87 21.58 26.22 -6.51
N GLY A 88 20.37 26.26 -5.92
CA GLY A 88 19.58 27.47 -5.69
C GLY A 88 18.75 27.95 -6.89
N SER A 89 18.86 27.32 -8.04
CA SER A 89 18.05 27.69 -9.21
C SER A 89 16.63 27.10 -9.15
N LYS A 90 15.73 27.64 -9.95
CA LYS A 90 14.36 27.13 -10.06
C LYS A 90 14.33 25.79 -10.81
N TRP A 91 13.36 24.90 -10.48
CA TRP A 91 13.22 23.57 -11.09
C TRP A 91 13.26 23.57 -12.62
N HIS A 92 12.59 24.54 -13.28
CA HIS A 92 12.50 24.60 -14.74
C HIS A 92 13.86 24.82 -15.45
N THR A 93 14.91 25.21 -14.71
CA THR A 93 16.27 25.30 -15.29
C THR A 93 16.82 23.91 -15.65
N ALA A 94 16.24 22.81 -15.15
CA ALA A 94 16.55 21.47 -15.61
C ALA A 94 16.12 21.26 -17.08
N LEU A 95 15.00 21.84 -17.50
CA LEU A 95 14.55 21.81 -18.89
C LEU A 95 15.53 22.55 -19.79
N SER A 96 15.90 23.78 -19.43
CA SER A 96 16.84 24.60 -20.20
C SER A 96 18.24 23.96 -20.28
N ALA A 97 18.69 23.32 -19.19
CA ALA A 97 19.98 22.61 -19.16
C ALA A 97 20.02 21.40 -20.12
N ASN A 98 18.86 20.84 -20.46
CA ASN A 98 18.70 19.78 -21.46
C ASN A 98 18.31 20.32 -22.85
N GLY A 99 18.44 21.61 -23.09
CA GLY A 99 18.15 22.23 -24.38
C GLY A 99 16.65 22.29 -24.73
N ILE A 100 15.76 22.11 -23.74
CA ILE A 100 14.32 22.08 -23.96
C ILE A 100 13.75 23.51 -23.94
N SER A 101 13.24 23.96 -25.09
CA SER A 101 12.42 25.17 -25.20
C SER A 101 10.95 24.80 -25.17
N TYR A 102 10.17 25.47 -24.35
CA TYR A 102 8.76 25.16 -24.10
C TYR A 102 7.89 26.41 -24.03
N SER A 103 6.61 26.26 -24.36
CA SER A 103 5.60 27.32 -24.20
C SER A 103 4.93 27.27 -22.83
N SER A 104 4.85 26.11 -22.23
CA SER A 104 4.28 25.86 -20.88
C SER A 104 4.99 24.68 -20.24
N ALA A 105 5.24 24.79 -18.93
CA ALA A 105 5.80 23.70 -18.15
C ALA A 105 5.27 23.70 -16.71
N ALA A 106 5.29 22.53 -16.07
CA ALA A 106 4.99 22.35 -14.65
C ALA A 106 5.79 21.19 -14.06
N GLU A 107 5.90 21.15 -12.75
CA GLU A 107 6.58 20.12 -12.00
C GLU A 107 5.64 19.56 -10.91
N ASN A 108 5.62 18.24 -10.77
CA ASN A 108 5.08 17.54 -9.60
C ASN A 108 6.20 16.71 -8.98
N ILE A 109 6.38 16.82 -7.67
CA ILE A 109 7.36 16.03 -6.91
C ILE A 109 6.67 15.19 -5.85
N ALA A 110 7.18 13.96 -5.62
CA ALA A 110 6.74 13.10 -4.53
C ALA A 110 7.91 12.31 -3.95
N ALA A 111 7.79 11.88 -2.69
CA ALA A 111 8.82 11.09 -2.02
C ALA A 111 8.20 10.13 -1.00
N GLY A 112 8.72 8.90 -0.92
CA GLY A 112 8.30 7.88 0.01
C GLY A 112 7.22 6.93 -0.51
N GLN A 113 6.63 7.20 -1.67
CA GLN A 113 5.67 6.28 -2.29
C GLN A 113 6.41 5.03 -2.80
N SER A 114 5.87 3.87 -2.48
CA SER A 114 6.53 2.58 -2.73
C SER A 114 6.38 2.08 -4.18
N ASP A 115 5.42 2.60 -4.91
CA ASP A 115 5.12 2.18 -6.27
C ASP A 115 4.55 3.33 -7.14
N PRO A 116 4.54 3.15 -8.50
CA PRO A 116 4.06 4.16 -9.43
C PRO A 116 2.59 4.57 -9.21
N CYS A 117 1.73 3.63 -8.82
CA CYS A 117 0.32 3.91 -8.57
C CYS A 117 0.13 4.80 -7.33
N GLU A 118 0.92 4.56 -6.28
CA GLU A 118 0.93 5.41 -5.09
C GLU A 118 1.40 6.82 -5.40
N ALA A 119 2.44 6.98 -6.22
CA ALA A 119 2.93 8.29 -6.61
C ALA A 119 1.85 9.08 -7.38
N VAL A 120 1.25 8.47 -8.41
CA VAL A 120 0.19 9.13 -9.19
C VAL A 120 -1.06 9.38 -8.33
N SER A 121 -1.43 8.46 -7.46
CA SER A 121 -2.57 8.63 -6.54
C SER A 121 -2.32 9.79 -5.56
N ALA A 122 -1.10 9.90 -5.01
CA ALA A 122 -0.75 11.00 -4.11
C ALA A 122 -0.86 12.37 -4.82
N TRP A 123 -0.36 12.47 -6.05
CA TRP A 123 -0.51 13.69 -6.85
C TRP A 123 -1.96 14.00 -7.19
N MET A 124 -2.77 13.00 -7.54
CA MET A 124 -4.20 13.19 -7.82
C MET A 124 -5.02 13.59 -6.59
N ASN A 125 -4.55 13.28 -5.39
CA ASN A 125 -5.19 13.70 -4.12
C ASN A 125 -4.76 15.10 -3.65
N SER A 126 -3.83 15.76 -4.35
CA SER A 126 -3.37 17.12 -4.07
C SER A 126 -3.86 18.07 -5.17
N ASP A 127 -4.59 19.12 -4.81
CA ASP A 127 -5.23 20.03 -5.78
C ASP A 127 -4.23 20.65 -6.74
N GLY A 128 -3.06 21.10 -6.26
CA GLY A 128 -2.01 21.69 -7.08
C GLY A 128 -1.42 20.68 -8.07
N HIS A 129 -1.05 19.49 -7.59
CA HIS A 129 -0.48 18.44 -8.42
C HIS A 129 -1.51 17.89 -9.43
N ARG A 130 -2.76 17.67 -8.97
CA ARG A 130 -3.86 17.22 -9.83
C ARG A 130 -4.13 18.22 -10.95
N SER A 131 -4.06 19.52 -10.68
CA SER A 131 -4.26 20.56 -11.70
C SER A 131 -3.20 20.48 -12.81
N ASN A 132 -1.97 20.10 -12.51
CA ASN A 132 -0.93 19.86 -13.51
C ASN A 132 -1.26 18.61 -14.34
N ILE A 133 -1.60 17.50 -13.70
CA ILE A 133 -1.98 16.25 -14.39
C ILE A 133 -3.16 16.45 -15.34
N LEU A 134 -4.19 17.17 -14.89
CA LEU A 134 -5.42 17.39 -15.65
C LEU A 134 -5.40 18.67 -16.50
N SER A 135 -4.25 19.28 -16.70
CA SER A 135 -4.13 20.44 -17.58
C SER A 135 -4.13 20.01 -19.04
N GLY A 136 -4.97 20.65 -19.84
CA GLY A 136 -4.95 20.54 -21.32
C GLY A 136 -3.79 21.30 -22.00
N LYS A 137 -2.99 22.05 -21.23
CA LYS A 137 -1.89 22.86 -21.78
C LYS A 137 -0.66 22.03 -22.17
N TYR A 138 -0.46 20.86 -21.56
CA TYR A 138 0.74 20.05 -21.78
C TYR A 138 0.50 18.97 -22.80
N THR A 139 1.55 18.67 -23.57
CA THR A 139 1.58 17.62 -24.61
C THR A 139 2.52 16.47 -24.25
N HIS A 140 3.48 16.72 -23.37
CA HIS A 140 4.50 15.75 -22.97
C HIS A 140 4.66 15.72 -21.47
N LEU A 141 5.14 14.56 -21.00
CA LEU A 141 5.48 14.27 -19.62
C LEU A 141 6.81 13.52 -19.58
N GLY A 142 7.81 14.11 -18.95
CA GLY A 142 9.02 13.40 -18.52
C GLY A 142 8.78 12.88 -17.10
N VAL A 143 9.17 11.66 -16.87
CA VAL A 143 9.09 11.02 -15.56
C VAL A 143 10.48 10.65 -15.09
N GLY A 144 10.84 10.99 -13.86
CA GLY A 144 12.08 10.57 -13.23
C GLY A 144 11.79 9.77 -11.95
N TYR A 145 12.56 8.72 -11.75
CA TYR A 145 12.55 7.91 -10.56
C TYR A 145 13.95 7.72 -10.00
N TYR A 146 14.12 8.01 -8.70
CA TYR A 146 15.39 7.81 -8.03
C TYR A 146 15.23 7.07 -6.72
N TYR A 147 16.03 6.01 -6.51
CA TYR A 147 16.08 5.24 -5.29
C TYR A 147 17.43 5.41 -4.58
N SER A 148 17.38 5.66 -3.27
CA SER A 148 18.55 5.70 -2.41
C SER A 148 18.20 5.23 -1.01
N SER A 149 18.71 4.06 -0.62
CA SER A 149 18.47 3.48 0.72
C SER A 149 19.05 4.33 1.87
N SER A 150 19.99 5.24 1.58
CA SER A 150 20.62 6.13 2.56
C SER A 150 19.92 7.48 2.69
N SER A 151 18.94 7.78 1.85
CA SER A 151 18.19 9.05 1.88
C SER A 151 16.95 8.96 2.76
N LYS A 152 16.41 10.13 3.14
CA LYS A 152 15.29 10.23 4.09
C LYS A 152 14.04 9.45 3.69
N TYR A 153 13.68 9.46 2.40
CA TYR A 153 12.44 8.87 1.89
C TYR A 153 12.66 7.64 1.03
N SER A 154 13.90 7.27 0.76
CA SER A 154 14.35 6.17 -0.10
C SER A 154 13.93 6.29 -1.56
N GLN A 155 12.70 6.65 -1.87
CA GLN A 155 12.13 6.75 -3.22
C GLN A 155 11.71 8.19 -3.52
N TYR A 156 12.06 8.67 -4.71
CA TYR A 156 11.77 10.02 -5.18
C TYR A 156 11.22 9.96 -6.59
N TRP A 157 10.16 10.73 -6.82
CA TRP A 157 9.39 10.74 -8.04
C TRP A 157 9.27 12.15 -8.59
N GLU A 158 9.44 12.26 -9.88
CA GLU A 158 9.37 13.53 -10.60
C GLU A 158 8.43 13.41 -11.80
N GLN A 159 7.60 14.42 -12.02
CA GLN A 159 6.85 14.65 -13.24
C GLN A 159 7.19 16.04 -13.78
N LEU A 160 7.83 16.11 -14.95
CA LEU A 160 8.03 17.33 -15.70
C LEU A 160 7.06 17.40 -16.88
N PHE A 161 6.08 18.27 -16.78
CA PHE A 161 5.14 18.54 -17.86
C PHE A 161 5.70 19.61 -18.79
N ALA A 162 5.56 19.42 -20.09
CA ALA A 162 5.97 20.41 -21.07
C ALA A 162 5.02 20.45 -22.27
N SER A 163 4.87 21.66 -22.85
CA SER A 163 4.32 21.88 -24.18
C SER A 163 5.45 22.37 -25.07
N ALA A 164 5.99 21.43 -25.85
CA ALA A 164 7.13 21.64 -26.73
C ALA A 164 7.08 20.64 -27.91
N SER A 165 7.91 20.90 -28.93
CA SER A 165 8.17 19.91 -29.97
C SER A 165 9.36 19.05 -29.60
N PHE A 166 9.15 17.74 -29.56
CA PHE A 166 10.18 16.76 -29.27
C PHE A 166 10.34 15.78 -30.44
N SER A 167 11.56 15.44 -30.80
CA SER A 167 11.84 14.30 -31.65
C SER A 167 11.76 13.02 -30.88
N GLY A 168 11.30 11.92 -31.48
CA GLY A 168 11.24 10.61 -30.81
C GLY A 168 10.17 10.49 -29.71
N SER A 169 9.10 11.30 -29.79
CA SER A 169 7.99 11.22 -28.83
C SER A 169 7.34 9.84 -28.84
N ARG A 170 7.13 9.24 -27.66
CA ARG A 170 6.57 7.90 -27.48
C ARG A 170 5.43 7.87 -26.45
N GLY A 171 4.53 6.90 -26.57
CA GLY A 171 3.58 6.55 -25.51
C GLY A 171 4.23 5.65 -24.45
N SER A 172 3.50 5.28 -23.42
CA SER A 172 3.91 4.22 -22.53
C SER A 172 3.95 2.88 -23.29
N PHE A 173 4.95 2.05 -23.01
CA PHE A 173 5.00 0.70 -23.53
C PHE A 173 4.26 -0.28 -22.63
N TYR A 174 3.79 -1.39 -23.23
CA TYR A 174 3.02 -2.38 -22.50
C TYR A 174 3.93 -3.29 -21.69
N VAL A 175 3.62 -3.36 -20.37
CA VAL A 175 4.22 -4.32 -19.43
C VAL A 175 3.11 -5.24 -18.96
N ALA A 176 3.17 -6.51 -19.36
CA ALA A 176 2.15 -7.49 -19.05
C ALA A 176 2.06 -7.74 -17.54
N PRO A 177 0.87 -7.80 -16.95
CA PRO A 177 0.71 -8.28 -15.59
C PRO A 177 0.96 -9.80 -15.53
N THR A 178 1.52 -10.24 -14.40
CA THR A 178 1.70 -11.65 -14.04
C THR A 178 0.83 -12.03 -12.84
N GLY A 179 0.05 -11.09 -12.33
CA GLY A 179 -0.84 -11.28 -11.20
C GLY A 179 -1.56 -9.99 -10.79
N VAL A 180 -2.50 -10.12 -9.89
CA VAL A 180 -3.16 -9.02 -9.19
C VAL A 180 -3.48 -9.43 -7.77
N SER A 181 -3.29 -8.51 -6.84
CA SER A 181 -3.67 -8.63 -5.43
C SER A 181 -4.41 -7.38 -4.96
N ALA A 182 -4.86 -7.38 -3.73
CA ALA A 182 -5.45 -6.22 -3.08
C ALA A 182 -4.69 -5.91 -1.78
N ASP A 183 -4.68 -4.64 -1.37
CA ASP A 183 -4.09 -4.19 -0.10
C ASP A 183 -4.83 -4.76 1.13
N LYS A 184 -6.07 -5.22 0.94
CA LYS A 184 -6.91 -5.81 1.99
C LYS A 184 -7.52 -7.12 1.52
N SER A 185 -7.54 -8.11 2.41
CA SER A 185 -8.19 -9.41 2.16
C SER A 185 -9.71 -9.37 2.40
N SER A 186 -10.18 -8.38 3.16
CA SER A 186 -11.61 -8.15 3.44
C SER A 186 -11.88 -6.70 3.80
N LEU A 187 -13.14 -6.27 3.64
CA LEU A 187 -13.65 -4.98 4.06
C LEU A 187 -14.86 -5.16 4.97
N SER A 188 -14.95 -4.34 6.01
CA SER A 188 -16.15 -4.17 6.82
C SER A 188 -16.60 -2.71 6.73
N ILE A 189 -17.81 -2.48 6.22
CA ILE A 189 -18.30 -1.13 5.90
C ILE A 189 -19.67 -0.96 6.54
N PRO A 190 -19.93 0.09 7.34
CA PRO A 190 -21.27 0.37 7.81
C PRO A 190 -22.18 0.74 6.64
N VAL A 191 -23.51 0.53 6.80
CA VAL A 191 -24.48 1.02 5.80
C VAL A 191 -24.35 2.54 5.68
N GLY A 192 -24.22 3.02 4.43
CA GLY A 192 -23.96 4.42 4.12
C GLY A 192 -22.48 4.84 4.19
N GLY A 193 -21.62 4.03 4.82
CA GLY A 193 -20.18 4.30 4.89
C GLY A 193 -19.43 3.99 3.59
N THR A 194 -18.20 4.46 3.49
CA THR A 194 -17.30 4.22 2.35
C THR A 194 -15.94 3.76 2.85
N ALA A 195 -15.35 2.80 2.14
CA ALA A 195 -13.97 2.35 2.36
C ALA A 195 -13.19 2.39 1.04
N GLN A 196 -11.85 2.45 1.16
CA GLN A 196 -10.95 2.37 0.01
C GLN A 196 -10.35 0.97 -0.09
N LEU A 197 -10.24 0.48 -1.32
CA LEU A 197 -9.59 -0.78 -1.68
C LEU A 197 -8.57 -0.51 -2.79
N LYS A 198 -7.29 -0.79 -2.55
CA LYS A 198 -6.23 -0.65 -3.55
C LYS A 198 -5.99 -1.98 -4.24
N GLY A 199 -6.01 -1.98 -5.57
CA GLY A 199 -5.54 -3.07 -6.40
C GLY A 199 -4.04 -2.94 -6.68
N ILE A 200 -3.31 -4.03 -6.58
CA ILE A 200 -1.85 -4.08 -6.74
C ILE A 200 -1.53 -5.05 -7.87
N PRO A 201 -1.01 -4.56 -9.02
CA PRO A 201 -0.61 -5.44 -10.10
C PRO A 201 0.74 -6.10 -9.77
N ALA A 202 0.99 -7.26 -10.34
CA ALA A 202 2.31 -7.87 -10.36
C ALA A 202 2.80 -7.97 -11.82
N PRO A 203 4.00 -7.49 -12.14
CA PRO A 203 4.85 -6.63 -11.30
C PRO A 203 4.17 -5.28 -11.00
N ILE A 204 4.61 -4.58 -9.95
CA ILE A 204 3.98 -3.31 -9.50
C ILE A 204 4.04 -2.17 -10.53
N TYR A 205 4.87 -2.32 -11.55
CA TYR A 205 5.01 -1.42 -12.69
C TYR A 205 4.29 -1.93 -13.96
N ALA A 206 3.44 -2.96 -13.86
CA ALA A 206 2.64 -3.40 -15.00
C ALA A 206 1.72 -2.29 -15.50
N THR A 207 1.61 -2.18 -16.84
CA THR A 207 0.80 -1.15 -17.50
C THR A 207 -0.52 -1.75 -18.00
N ALA A 208 -1.32 -2.24 -17.06
CA ALA A 208 -2.62 -2.79 -17.31
C ALA A 208 -3.62 -2.26 -16.26
N GLU A 209 -4.74 -1.76 -16.73
CA GLU A 209 -5.78 -1.24 -15.83
C GLU A 209 -6.37 -2.35 -14.97
N ILE A 210 -6.55 -2.06 -13.67
CA ILE A 210 -7.28 -2.95 -12.77
C ILE A 210 -8.74 -2.53 -12.76
N THR A 211 -9.63 -3.49 -12.98
CA THR A 211 -11.07 -3.31 -12.81
C THR A 211 -11.52 -3.98 -11.51
N CYS A 212 -12.57 -3.42 -10.88
CA CYS A 212 -13.17 -3.98 -9.68
C CYS A 212 -14.67 -4.08 -9.86
N VAL A 213 -15.23 -5.26 -9.61
CA VAL A 213 -16.66 -5.53 -9.75
C VAL A 213 -17.20 -6.16 -8.47
N SER A 214 -18.35 -5.67 -8.01
CA SER A 214 -19.07 -6.25 -6.88
C SER A 214 -20.02 -7.36 -7.34
N SER A 215 -20.03 -8.49 -6.65
CA SER A 215 -21.00 -9.57 -6.87
C SER A 215 -22.44 -9.17 -6.50
N ASN A 216 -22.60 -8.14 -5.65
CA ASN A 216 -23.88 -7.61 -5.25
C ASN A 216 -23.79 -6.09 -4.97
N PRO A 217 -23.98 -5.24 -5.99
CA PRO A 217 -23.93 -3.78 -5.84
C PRO A 217 -25.02 -3.21 -4.90
N ARG A 218 -26.10 -3.95 -4.65
CA ARG A 218 -27.13 -3.56 -3.67
C ARG A 218 -26.64 -3.72 -2.22
N VAL A 219 -25.57 -4.46 -1.99
CA VAL A 219 -24.90 -4.61 -0.69
C VAL A 219 -23.68 -3.72 -0.63
N ALA A 220 -22.77 -3.83 -1.61
CA ALA A 220 -21.54 -3.05 -1.69
C ALA A 220 -21.35 -2.53 -3.12
N GLU A 221 -21.31 -1.23 -3.30
CA GLU A 221 -21.22 -0.54 -4.58
C GLU A 221 -19.85 0.09 -4.78
N ILE A 222 -19.30 0.01 -5.99
CA ILE A 222 -18.12 0.77 -6.38
C ILE A 222 -18.57 2.16 -6.84
N THR A 223 -18.27 3.21 -6.08
CA THR A 223 -18.74 4.57 -6.34
C THR A 223 -17.70 5.47 -7.01
N GLY A 224 -16.45 5.04 -7.08
CA GLY A 224 -15.37 5.78 -7.71
C GLY A 224 -14.12 4.95 -7.87
N THR A 225 -13.30 5.36 -8.84
CA THR A 225 -11.99 4.77 -9.10
C THR A 225 -11.00 5.87 -9.42
N GLN A 226 -9.87 5.88 -8.75
CA GLN A 226 -8.75 6.77 -9.01
C GLN A 226 -7.45 5.95 -9.01
N VAL A 227 -6.73 5.96 -10.13
CA VAL A 227 -5.62 5.03 -10.35
C VAL A 227 -6.12 3.59 -10.10
N ASN A 228 -5.56 2.87 -9.15
CA ASN A 228 -6.00 1.51 -8.76
C ASN A 228 -6.73 1.51 -7.40
N VAL A 229 -7.22 2.65 -6.94
CA VAL A 229 -7.95 2.77 -5.67
C VAL A 229 -9.45 2.86 -5.97
N PHE A 230 -10.21 1.96 -5.38
CA PHE A 230 -11.66 1.83 -5.57
C PHE A 230 -12.38 2.31 -4.32
N SER A 231 -13.30 3.25 -4.48
CA SER A 231 -14.21 3.69 -3.43
C SER A 231 -15.38 2.72 -3.33
N VAL A 232 -15.49 2.02 -2.22
CA VAL A 232 -16.51 1.00 -1.96
C VAL A 232 -17.50 1.53 -0.93
N LYS A 233 -18.77 1.72 -1.35
CA LYS A 233 -19.85 2.18 -0.48
C LYS A 233 -20.67 1.00 0.03
N GLY A 234 -20.91 0.95 1.33
CA GLY A 234 -21.88 0.02 1.94
C GLY A 234 -23.32 0.52 1.70
N VAL A 235 -24.11 -0.24 0.96
CA VAL A 235 -25.47 0.16 0.55
C VAL A 235 -26.52 -0.44 1.50
N SER A 236 -26.47 -1.74 1.75
CA SER A 236 -27.40 -2.45 2.64
C SER A 236 -26.70 -3.58 3.35
N ASN A 237 -27.31 -4.03 4.46
CA ASN A 237 -26.77 -5.16 5.23
C ASN A 237 -26.60 -6.41 4.37
N GLY A 238 -25.46 -7.09 4.53
CA GLY A 238 -25.17 -8.32 3.81
C GLY A 238 -23.69 -8.51 3.52
N THR A 239 -23.38 -9.46 2.64
CA THR A 239 -22.05 -9.72 2.15
C THR A 239 -21.99 -9.64 0.63
N ALA A 240 -20.90 -9.12 0.12
CA ALA A 240 -20.57 -9.14 -1.30
C ALA A 240 -19.12 -9.58 -1.49
N THR A 241 -18.76 -10.01 -2.68
CA THR A 241 -17.38 -10.27 -3.07
C THR A 241 -16.99 -9.24 -4.14
N LEU A 242 -15.92 -8.50 -3.89
CA LEU A 242 -15.29 -7.68 -4.92
C LEU A 242 -14.28 -8.53 -5.67
N THR A 243 -14.37 -8.53 -6.98
CA THR A 243 -13.41 -9.20 -7.86
C THR A 243 -12.59 -8.13 -8.58
N LEU A 244 -11.29 -8.08 -8.28
CA LEU A 244 -10.33 -7.26 -9.01
C LEU A 244 -9.76 -8.09 -10.15
N LYS A 245 -9.65 -7.48 -11.34
CA LYS A 245 -9.07 -8.13 -12.53
C LYS A 245 -8.01 -7.23 -13.15
N CYS A 246 -6.90 -7.85 -13.58
CA CYS A 246 -5.80 -7.19 -14.28
C CYS A 246 -5.26 -8.15 -15.36
N GLY A 247 -5.47 -7.83 -16.62
CA GLY A 247 -5.19 -8.77 -17.71
C GLY A 247 -6.00 -10.06 -17.54
N GLY A 248 -5.34 -11.21 -17.57
CA GLY A 248 -5.94 -12.54 -17.35
C GLY A 248 -6.05 -12.97 -15.88
N TYR A 249 -5.60 -12.15 -14.93
CA TYR A 249 -5.50 -12.47 -13.51
C TYR A 249 -6.64 -11.86 -12.72
N SER A 250 -6.99 -12.47 -11.59
CA SER A 250 -8.00 -11.94 -10.67
C SER A 250 -7.70 -12.29 -9.22
N CYS A 251 -8.17 -11.43 -8.31
CA CYS A 251 -8.25 -11.71 -6.89
C CYS A 251 -9.61 -11.28 -6.34
N SER A 252 -9.99 -11.82 -5.18
CA SER A 252 -11.28 -11.57 -4.57
C SER A 252 -11.13 -11.02 -3.16
N VAL A 253 -11.94 -10.02 -2.81
CA VAL A 253 -12.02 -9.40 -1.50
C VAL A 253 -13.44 -9.50 -0.99
N ARG A 254 -13.62 -10.08 0.21
CA ARG A 254 -14.93 -10.17 0.84
C ARG A 254 -15.30 -8.83 1.46
N VAL A 255 -16.51 -8.35 1.17
CA VAL A 255 -17.07 -7.16 1.82
C VAL A 255 -18.25 -7.59 2.70
N THR A 256 -18.25 -7.14 3.94
CA THR A 256 -19.39 -7.24 4.84
C THR A 256 -19.94 -5.84 5.08
N VAL A 257 -21.20 -5.63 4.76
CA VAL A 257 -21.88 -4.35 4.97
C VAL A 257 -22.96 -4.52 6.01
N GLY A 258 -23.09 -3.54 6.88
CA GLY A 258 -23.98 -3.61 8.02
C GLY A 258 -23.45 -4.56 9.08
N SER A 259 -24.23 -4.90 10.04
CA SER A 259 -23.86 -5.52 11.30
C SER A 259 -22.96 -6.77 11.23
N GLY A 260 -21.70 -6.54 10.83
CA GLY A 260 -20.54 -7.32 11.26
C GLY A 260 -19.88 -6.64 12.47
N GLY A 261 -20.41 -5.51 12.87
CA GLY A 261 -20.20 -4.89 14.16
C GLY A 261 -21.59 -4.60 14.74
N SER A 262 -21.84 -5.04 15.94
CA SER A 262 -22.99 -4.66 16.76
C SER A 262 -23.30 -3.18 16.52
N ALA A 263 -24.58 -2.81 16.46
CA ALA A 263 -25.11 -1.46 16.31
C ALA A 263 -24.73 -0.46 17.43
N ASN A 264 -23.62 -0.68 18.09
CA ASN A 264 -22.96 0.25 18.99
C ASN A 264 -21.47 0.29 18.64
N ASP A 265 -21.06 1.28 17.84
CA ASP A 265 -19.65 1.68 17.68
C ASP A 265 -19.01 2.18 19.01
N THR A 266 -19.70 2.05 20.10
CA THR A 266 -19.30 2.46 21.44
C THR A 266 -19.37 1.28 22.38
N PHE A 267 -18.20 0.79 22.76
CA PHE A 267 -18.11 -0.09 23.93
C PHE A 267 -18.44 0.73 25.18
N TYR A 268 -19.34 0.25 26.03
CA TYR A 268 -19.78 1.02 27.18
C TYR A 268 -18.66 1.32 28.18
N ASP A 269 -17.58 0.54 28.15
CA ASP A 269 -16.40 0.65 28.99
C ASP A 269 -15.22 1.41 28.32
N VAL A 270 -15.45 2.03 27.17
CA VAL A 270 -14.45 2.84 26.47
C VAL A 270 -14.90 4.29 26.38
N ASN A 271 -14.25 5.14 27.18
CA ASN A 271 -14.54 6.57 27.18
C ASN A 271 -14.09 7.21 25.83
N PRO A 272 -14.96 7.96 25.12
CA PRO A 272 -14.59 8.69 23.91
C PRO A 272 -13.43 9.68 24.07
N ALA A 273 -13.22 10.21 25.28
CA ALA A 273 -12.06 11.07 25.59
C ALA A 273 -10.76 10.28 25.85
N SER A 274 -10.82 8.94 25.86
CA SER A 274 -9.63 8.11 26.06
C SER A 274 -8.64 8.26 24.90
N PRO A 275 -7.31 8.37 25.18
CA PRO A 275 -6.29 8.38 24.12
C PRO A 275 -6.25 7.08 23.30
N TYR A 276 -6.91 6.03 23.78
CA TYR A 276 -7.01 4.73 23.10
C TYR A 276 -8.27 4.59 22.25
N TYR A 277 -9.22 5.55 22.31
CA TYR A 277 -10.54 5.43 21.70
C TYR A 277 -10.46 5.13 20.20
N SER A 278 -9.71 5.94 19.44
CA SER A 278 -9.57 5.78 17.99
C SER A 278 -8.93 4.43 17.61
N ALA A 279 -7.92 3.99 18.37
CA ALA A 279 -7.26 2.71 18.13
C ALA A 279 -8.18 1.52 18.44
N ILE A 280 -9.00 1.60 19.49
CA ILE A 280 -9.97 0.56 19.86
C ILE A 280 -11.07 0.46 18.78
N LEU A 281 -11.61 1.59 18.32
CA LEU A 281 -12.61 1.58 17.25
C LEU A 281 -12.02 1.05 15.94
N TRP A 282 -10.80 1.48 15.59
CA TRP A 282 -10.10 0.92 14.43
C TRP A 282 -9.94 -0.61 14.55
N ALA A 283 -9.46 -1.11 15.67
CA ALA A 283 -9.24 -2.53 15.88
C ALA A 283 -10.54 -3.35 15.79
N SER A 284 -11.64 -2.79 16.29
CA SER A 284 -12.96 -3.42 16.19
C SER A 284 -13.47 -3.42 14.74
N ARG A 285 -13.40 -2.29 14.06
CA ARG A 285 -13.88 -2.12 12.67
C ARG A 285 -13.05 -2.92 11.67
N SER A 286 -11.75 -3.01 11.87
CA SER A 286 -10.84 -3.79 11.01
C SER A 286 -10.83 -5.30 11.33
N GLY A 287 -11.53 -5.74 12.37
CA GLY A 287 -11.56 -7.15 12.80
C GLY A 287 -10.28 -7.61 13.49
N VAL A 288 -9.34 -6.70 13.80
CA VAL A 288 -8.11 -6.99 14.54
C VAL A 288 -8.41 -7.47 15.95
N ALA A 289 -9.29 -6.75 16.67
CA ALA A 289 -9.72 -7.12 18.02
C ALA A 289 -11.22 -6.84 18.19
N ALA A 290 -12.02 -7.86 18.43
CA ALA A 290 -13.43 -7.71 18.75
C ALA A 290 -13.64 -7.35 20.23
N GLY A 291 -14.80 -6.74 20.54
CA GLY A 291 -15.33 -6.67 21.89
C GLY A 291 -15.88 -8.02 22.36
N TYR A 292 -16.44 -8.01 23.55
CA TYR A 292 -17.08 -9.16 24.17
C TYR A 292 -18.59 -9.14 23.92
N ALA A 293 -19.24 -10.30 24.14
CA ALA A 293 -20.68 -10.44 23.93
C ALA A 293 -21.53 -9.55 24.88
N ASP A 294 -20.95 -9.09 25.97
CA ASP A 294 -21.56 -8.15 26.91
C ASP A 294 -21.52 -6.69 26.47
N GLY A 295 -20.95 -6.40 25.29
CA GLY A 295 -20.81 -5.05 24.78
C GLY A 295 -19.58 -4.30 25.31
N SER A 296 -18.69 -4.96 26.06
CA SER A 296 -17.43 -4.38 26.55
C SER A 296 -16.29 -4.61 25.57
N PHE A 297 -15.26 -3.75 25.60
CA PHE A 297 -13.96 -3.99 24.99
C PHE A 297 -12.92 -4.50 25.98
N ARG A 298 -13.10 -4.14 27.24
CA ARG A 298 -12.15 -4.38 28.34
C ARG A 298 -10.77 -3.80 28.07
N PRO A 299 -10.66 -2.47 27.87
CA PRO A 299 -9.43 -1.83 27.44
C PRO A 299 -8.24 -2.05 28.37
N ASN A 300 -8.50 -2.15 29.67
CA ASN A 300 -7.49 -2.32 30.71
C ASN A 300 -7.17 -3.80 31.03
N ALA A 301 -7.88 -4.74 30.41
CA ALA A 301 -7.59 -6.16 30.65
C ALA A 301 -6.20 -6.52 30.11
N ALA A 302 -5.44 -7.28 30.88
CA ALA A 302 -4.16 -7.83 30.49
C ALA A 302 -4.30 -8.66 29.21
N CYS A 303 -3.36 -8.48 28.28
CA CYS A 303 -3.33 -9.22 27.02
C CYS A 303 -2.33 -10.37 27.13
N THR A 304 -2.78 -11.59 26.81
CA THR A 304 -1.86 -12.74 26.77
C THR A 304 -1.01 -12.72 25.50
N LYS A 305 0.11 -13.47 25.52
CA LYS A 305 0.98 -13.69 24.36
C LYS A 305 0.19 -14.15 23.13
N ALA A 306 -0.71 -15.13 23.32
CA ALA A 306 -1.54 -15.65 22.23
C ALA A 306 -2.52 -14.62 21.69
N GLN A 307 -3.12 -13.80 22.56
CA GLN A 307 -4.03 -12.73 22.15
C GLN A 307 -3.28 -11.62 21.39
N ALA A 308 -2.13 -11.17 21.89
CA ALA A 308 -1.30 -10.15 21.24
C ALA A 308 -0.88 -10.57 19.84
N LEU A 309 -0.38 -11.82 19.69
CA LEU A 309 -0.02 -12.39 18.41
C LEU A 309 -1.23 -12.60 17.48
N THR A 310 -2.41 -12.90 18.02
CA THR A 310 -3.64 -13.01 17.23
C THR A 310 -4.06 -11.65 16.67
N PHE A 311 -3.92 -10.58 17.45
CA PHE A 311 -4.19 -9.24 16.96
C PHE A 311 -3.19 -8.83 15.88
N LEU A 312 -1.90 -9.12 16.06
CA LEU A 312 -0.88 -8.87 15.03
C LEU A 312 -1.13 -9.70 13.76
N TRP A 313 -1.47 -10.99 13.89
CA TRP A 313 -1.78 -11.87 12.77
C TRP A 313 -2.99 -11.37 11.96
N ARG A 314 -4.05 -10.92 12.66
CA ARG A 314 -5.23 -10.33 12.00
C ARG A 314 -4.90 -9.00 11.35
N ALA A 315 -4.09 -8.17 11.99
CA ALA A 315 -3.60 -6.92 11.42
C ALA A 315 -2.76 -7.15 10.15
N ALA A 316 -2.05 -8.27 10.08
CA ALA A 316 -1.32 -8.71 8.88
C ALA A 316 -2.22 -9.41 7.83
N GLY A 317 -3.55 -9.36 7.96
CA GLY A 317 -4.49 -9.96 7.01
C GLY A 317 -4.74 -11.45 7.20
N SER A 318 -4.43 -12.00 8.36
CA SER A 318 -4.67 -13.42 8.72
C SER A 318 -4.04 -14.44 7.76
N PRO A 319 -2.74 -14.31 7.42
CA PRO A 319 -2.08 -15.17 6.44
C PRO A 319 -2.13 -16.64 6.86
N ASN A 320 -2.48 -17.51 5.91
CA ASN A 320 -2.43 -18.94 6.14
C ASN A 320 -0.99 -19.43 6.07
N VAL A 321 -0.61 -20.26 7.05
CA VAL A 321 0.66 -20.97 7.06
C VAL A 321 0.43 -22.46 7.30
N SER A 322 1.27 -23.28 6.71
CA SER A 322 1.33 -24.71 6.99
C SER A 322 2.70 -25.03 7.56
N CYS A 323 2.72 -25.52 8.79
CA CYS A 323 3.90 -26.09 9.44
C CYS A 323 3.46 -27.07 10.52
N ALA A 324 4.34 -27.99 10.89
CA ALA A 324 4.13 -28.85 12.06
C ALA A 324 4.10 -27.98 13.32
N ASN A 325 3.25 -28.35 14.28
CA ASN A 325 3.21 -27.69 15.58
C ASN A 325 4.38 -28.18 16.45
N PRO A 326 5.35 -27.30 16.80
CA PRO A 326 6.47 -27.70 17.63
C PRO A 326 6.17 -27.57 19.13
N PHE A 327 4.98 -27.09 19.53
CA PHE A 327 4.66 -26.73 20.89
C PHE A 327 3.80 -27.77 21.58
N SER A 328 4.21 -28.20 22.76
CA SER A 328 3.50 -29.17 23.57
C SER A 328 2.26 -28.59 24.27
N ASP A 329 2.24 -27.26 24.49
CA ASP A 329 1.21 -26.52 25.20
C ASP A 329 0.26 -25.73 24.31
N VAL A 330 0.28 -25.98 22.99
CA VAL A 330 -0.59 -25.33 22.02
C VAL A 330 -1.46 -26.39 21.32
N SER A 331 -2.72 -26.48 21.72
CA SER A 331 -3.68 -27.38 21.11
C SER A 331 -4.10 -26.94 19.70
N SER A 332 -4.27 -27.87 18.78
CA SER A 332 -4.82 -27.62 17.44
C SER A 332 -6.26 -27.09 17.45
N SER A 333 -7.01 -27.32 18.53
CA SER A 333 -8.35 -26.77 18.77
C SER A 333 -8.34 -25.34 19.34
N SER A 334 -7.18 -24.82 19.71
CA SER A 334 -7.06 -23.45 20.22
C SER A 334 -7.49 -22.42 19.19
N PRO A 335 -8.31 -21.41 19.56
CA PRO A 335 -8.66 -20.29 18.67
C PRO A 335 -7.44 -19.47 18.25
N TYR A 336 -6.33 -19.60 18.95
CA TYR A 336 -5.07 -18.92 18.70
C TYR A 336 -4.09 -19.73 17.85
N TYR A 337 -4.42 -20.98 17.53
CA TYR A 337 -3.53 -21.94 16.90
C TYR A 337 -2.88 -21.40 15.62
N LYS A 338 -3.70 -20.88 14.70
CA LYS A 338 -3.21 -20.35 13.41
C LYS A 338 -2.27 -19.17 13.58
N ALA A 339 -2.60 -18.25 14.48
CA ALA A 339 -1.77 -17.08 14.76
C ALA A 339 -0.43 -17.46 15.39
N ILE A 340 -0.43 -18.43 16.30
CA ILE A 340 0.79 -18.95 16.93
C ILE A 340 1.69 -19.63 15.91
N LEU A 341 1.15 -20.50 15.07
CA LEU A 341 1.94 -21.17 14.02
C LEU A 341 2.48 -20.19 12.98
N TRP A 342 1.69 -19.17 12.63
CA TRP A 342 2.17 -18.09 11.77
C TRP A 342 3.34 -17.35 12.40
N ALA A 343 3.21 -16.93 13.65
CA ALA A 343 4.27 -16.21 14.36
C ALA A 343 5.56 -17.04 14.50
N TYR A 344 5.42 -18.35 14.72
CA TYR A 344 6.55 -19.28 14.73
C TYR A 344 7.21 -19.42 13.36
N LYS A 345 6.42 -19.72 12.32
CA LYS A 345 6.93 -19.94 10.96
C LYS A 345 7.63 -18.71 10.38
N THR A 346 7.18 -17.53 10.75
CA THR A 346 7.77 -16.25 10.29
C THR A 346 8.87 -15.72 11.19
N GLY A 347 9.22 -16.43 12.27
CA GLY A 347 10.26 -16.02 13.20
C GLY A 347 9.88 -14.86 14.13
N ILE A 348 8.59 -14.49 14.19
CA ILE A 348 8.10 -13.40 15.04
C ILE A 348 8.16 -13.80 16.51
N ALA A 349 7.70 -15.02 16.85
CA ALA A 349 7.72 -15.55 18.21
C ALA A 349 8.03 -17.05 18.21
N GLY A 350 8.63 -17.57 19.28
CA GLY A 350 8.99 -18.97 19.43
C GLY A 350 8.68 -19.52 20.81
N ALA A 351 9.27 -20.69 21.12
CA ALA A 351 9.21 -21.29 22.46
C ALA A 351 9.90 -20.41 23.50
N GLU A 352 9.33 -20.37 24.70
CA GLU A 352 9.94 -19.70 25.85
C GLU A 352 10.99 -20.63 26.53
N SER A 353 10.68 -21.94 26.54
CA SER A 353 11.57 -22.97 27.07
C SER A 353 11.26 -24.31 26.44
N GLY A 354 12.26 -24.99 25.88
CA GLY A 354 12.09 -26.29 25.23
C GLY A 354 11.00 -26.26 24.17
N SER A 355 9.92 -27.03 24.34
CA SER A 355 8.75 -27.05 23.46
C SER A 355 7.55 -26.24 24.00
N SER A 356 7.71 -25.45 25.08
CA SER A 356 6.62 -24.68 25.66
C SER A 356 6.55 -23.29 25.05
N PHE A 357 5.39 -22.94 24.48
CA PHE A 357 5.10 -21.61 23.92
C PHE A 357 4.58 -20.62 24.97
N GLN A 358 3.95 -21.11 25.99
CA GLN A 358 3.27 -20.34 27.06
C GLN A 358 2.20 -19.36 26.49
N PRO A 359 1.18 -19.85 25.80
CA PRO A 359 0.18 -19.00 25.12
C PRO A 359 -0.59 -18.08 26.09
N ASN A 360 -0.77 -18.51 27.32
CA ASN A 360 -1.51 -17.76 28.36
C ASN A 360 -0.63 -16.83 29.20
N ARG A 361 0.68 -16.81 28.99
CA ARG A 361 1.56 -15.83 29.63
C ARG A 361 1.15 -14.41 29.23
N GLU A 362 1.15 -13.51 30.17
CA GLU A 362 0.95 -12.09 29.90
C GLU A 362 2.00 -11.57 28.92
N CYS A 363 1.61 -10.65 28.05
CA CYS A 363 2.49 -10.09 27.04
C CYS A 363 3.10 -8.77 27.55
N PRO A 364 4.42 -8.75 27.89
CA PRO A 364 5.11 -7.52 28.26
C PRO A 364 5.18 -6.53 27.09
N ARG A 365 5.34 -5.25 27.41
CA ARG A 365 5.49 -4.19 26.40
C ARG A 365 6.69 -4.43 25.46
N ALA A 366 7.81 -4.88 26.00
CA ALA A 366 8.99 -5.20 25.18
C ALA A 366 8.72 -6.34 24.20
N ASP A 367 7.96 -7.37 24.60
CA ASP A 367 7.61 -8.49 23.74
C ASP A 367 6.68 -8.05 22.60
N MET A 368 5.66 -7.26 22.90
CA MET A 368 4.75 -6.76 21.85
C MET A 368 5.49 -5.93 20.81
N VAL A 369 6.37 -5.04 21.25
CA VAL A 369 7.19 -4.22 20.36
C VAL A 369 8.15 -5.09 19.53
N LEU A 370 8.76 -6.11 20.14
CA LEU A 370 9.62 -7.07 19.45
C LEU A 370 8.86 -7.85 18.37
N TYR A 371 7.61 -8.24 18.64
CA TYR A 371 6.76 -8.93 17.63
C TYR A 371 6.43 -8.04 16.45
N ILE A 372 6.08 -6.78 16.68
CA ILE A 372 5.81 -5.81 15.62
C ILE A 372 7.10 -5.58 14.79
N TRP A 373 8.23 -5.36 15.45
CA TRP A 373 9.52 -5.15 14.80
C TRP A 373 9.93 -6.33 13.91
N ARG A 374 9.78 -7.56 14.40
CA ARG A 374 10.06 -8.77 13.62
C ARG A 374 9.08 -8.93 12.46
N SER A 375 7.81 -8.58 12.64
CA SER A 375 6.82 -8.60 11.56
C SER A 375 7.12 -7.57 10.47
N ALA A 376 7.81 -6.47 10.81
CA ALA A 376 8.32 -5.45 9.89
C ALA A 376 9.63 -5.85 9.19
N GLY A 377 10.15 -7.07 9.40
CA GLY A 377 11.41 -7.55 8.82
C GLY A 377 12.65 -7.12 9.60
N SER A 378 12.53 -6.79 10.87
CA SER A 378 13.63 -6.44 11.78
C SER A 378 14.47 -5.24 11.31
N PRO A 379 13.87 -4.09 10.98
CA PRO A 379 14.58 -2.93 10.46
C PRO A 379 15.60 -2.38 11.46
N LYS A 380 16.75 -1.96 10.97
CA LYS A 380 17.79 -1.33 11.82
C LYS A 380 17.37 0.10 12.16
N SER A 381 17.57 0.47 13.43
CA SER A 381 17.43 1.85 13.90
C SER A 381 18.73 2.29 14.58
N PHE A 382 19.21 3.45 14.20
CA PHE A 382 20.43 4.06 14.78
C PHE A 382 20.09 5.18 15.77
N ASN A 383 18.81 5.46 15.99
CA ASN A 383 18.37 6.49 16.92
C ASN A 383 18.65 6.07 18.36
N SER A 384 19.20 6.97 19.17
CA SER A 384 19.27 6.79 20.59
C SER A 384 17.92 7.09 21.24
N VAL A 385 17.55 6.30 22.25
CA VAL A 385 16.38 6.57 23.10
C VAL A 385 16.86 6.73 24.54
N GLY A 386 16.35 7.76 25.23
CA GLY A 386 16.78 8.12 26.57
C GLY A 386 16.14 7.28 27.70
N PHE A 387 15.68 6.05 27.42
CA PHE A 387 15.06 5.23 28.47
C PHE A 387 16.09 4.63 29.42
N THR A 388 15.82 4.75 30.73
CA THR A 388 16.72 4.33 31.79
C THR A 388 16.63 2.85 32.12
N ASP A 389 15.59 2.16 31.69
CA ASP A 389 15.21 0.81 32.12
C ASP A 389 15.28 -0.27 31.04
N ILE A 390 15.89 0.02 29.89
CA ILE A 390 16.01 -0.95 28.78
C ILE A 390 17.39 -1.58 28.64
N SER A 391 18.37 -1.19 29.46
CA SER A 391 19.77 -1.63 29.36
C SER A 391 19.95 -3.15 29.57
N SER A 392 19.12 -3.76 30.42
CA SER A 392 19.13 -5.20 30.72
C SER A 392 18.46 -6.07 29.63
N LEU A 393 17.77 -5.47 28.65
CA LEU A 393 17.11 -6.21 27.59
C LEU A 393 18.13 -6.77 26.58
N GLY A 394 17.74 -7.85 25.90
CA GLY A 394 18.51 -8.38 24.76
C GLY A 394 18.65 -7.36 23.62
N SER A 395 19.63 -7.58 22.75
CA SER A 395 19.95 -6.69 21.63
C SER A 395 18.75 -6.40 20.74
N ASP A 396 17.99 -7.44 20.39
CA ASP A 396 16.82 -7.34 19.52
C ASP A 396 15.73 -6.48 20.14
N SER A 397 15.43 -6.70 21.44
CA SER A 397 14.41 -5.92 22.14
C SER A 397 14.79 -4.44 22.24
N ARG A 398 16.08 -4.14 22.50
CA ARG A 398 16.56 -2.75 22.49
C ARG A 398 16.46 -2.13 21.09
N GLN A 399 16.79 -2.89 20.05
CA GLN A 399 16.68 -2.43 18.66
C GLN A 399 15.24 -2.20 18.25
N ALA A 400 14.36 -3.12 18.61
CA ALA A 400 12.92 -3.02 18.37
C ALA A 400 12.31 -1.77 19.04
N ILE A 401 12.68 -1.49 20.29
CA ILE A 401 12.21 -0.31 21.02
C ILE A 401 12.70 0.98 20.34
N ARG A 402 13.99 1.06 19.97
CA ARG A 402 14.54 2.22 19.26
C ARG A 402 13.79 2.49 17.95
N TRP A 403 13.58 1.45 17.16
CA TRP A 403 12.85 1.52 15.92
C TRP A 403 11.40 1.95 16.16
N ALA A 404 10.69 1.31 17.08
CA ALA A 404 9.29 1.63 17.33
C ALA A 404 9.06 3.06 17.86
N VAL A 405 10.05 3.62 18.56
CA VAL A 405 10.03 5.04 18.94
C VAL A 405 10.26 5.95 17.74
N SER A 406 11.23 5.61 16.87
CA SER A 406 11.48 6.40 15.66
C SER A 406 10.30 6.43 14.69
N GLU A 407 9.54 5.33 14.62
CA GLU A 407 8.33 5.24 13.80
C GLU A 407 7.06 5.81 14.50
N GLY A 408 7.19 6.31 15.74
CA GLY A 408 6.04 6.84 16.49
C GLY A 408 5.06 5.75 16.97
N ILE A 409 5.41 4.48 16.87
CA ILE A 409 4.56 3.35 17.27
C ILE A 409 4.35 3.34 18.79
N VAL A 410 5.44 3.59 19.53
CA VAL A 410 5.42 3.62 20.99
C VAL A 410 6.08 4.89 21.52
N THR A 411 5.67 5.27 22.74
CA THR A 411 6.31 6.32 23.51
C THR A 411 6.72 5.75 24.88
N GLY A 412 7.71 6.38 25.53
CA GLY A 412 8.00 6.17 26.93
C GLY A 412 7.04 6.93 27.84
N TYR A 413 7.30 6.88 29.12
CA TYR A 413 6.59 7.59 30.17
C TYR A 413 7.32 8.91 30.50
N SER A 414 6.65 9.81 31.20
CA SER A 414 7.19 11.13 31.61
C SER A 414 8.40 11.02 32.56
N ASP A 415 8.57 9.86 33.22
CA ASP A 415 9.71 9.54 34.09
C ASP A 415 10.93 8.98 33.32
N THR A 416 10.97 9.12 32.01
CA THR A 416 12.00 8.57 31.13
C THR A 416 12.13 7.05 31.13
N SER A 417 11.11 6.32 31.62
CA SER A 417 11.06 4.86 31.55
C SER A 417 10.29 4.38 30.32
N PHE A 418 10.61 3.19 29.85
CA PHE A 418 9.84 2.45 28.84
C PHE A 418 8.89 1.44 29.48
N ARG A 419 9.25 0.94 30.65
CA ARG A 419 8.59 -0.14 31.41
C ARG A 419 8.48 -1.42 30.59
N PRO A 420 9.61 -2.02 30.20
CA PRO A 420 9.66 -3.13 29.26
C PRO A 420 8.91 -4.38 29.75
N TYR A 421 8.85 -4.60 31.04
CA TYR A 421 8.23 -5.77 31.68
C TYR A 421 6.79 -5.53 32.10
N GLU A 422 6.26 -4.32 31.96
CA GLU A 422 4.86 -4.02 32.21
C GLU A 422 3.97 -4.75 31.21
N THR A 423 2.94 -5.42 31.69
CA THR A 423 1.99 -6.16 30.85
C THR A 423 1.19 -5.20 29.97
N CYS A 424 1.14 -5.47 28.69
CA CYS A 424 0.26 -4.75 27.78
C CYS A 424 -1.20 -5.02 28.12
N SER A 425 -1.99 -3.96 28.27
CA SER A 425 -3.43 -4.06 28.20
C SER A 425 -3.89 -4.27 26.74
N ARG A 426 -5.14 -4.69 26.57
CA ARG A 426 -5.76 -4.79 25.24
C ARG A 426 -5.71 -3.45 24.49
N ALA A 427 -5.93 -2.32 25.20
CA ALA A 427 -5.83 -0.99 24.62
C ALA A 427 -4.41 -0.66 24.17
N HIS A 428 -3.39 -1.04 24.93
CA HIS A 428 -1.99 -0.85 24.53
C HIS A 428 -1.67 -1.61 23.24
N VAL A 429 -2.02 -2.90 23.16
CA VAL A 429 -1.74 -3.74 21.98
C VAL A 429 -2.38 -3.15 20.72
N VAL A 430 -3.69 -2.83 20.77
CA VAL A 430 -4.36 -2.28 19.59
C VAL A 430 -3.85 -0.88 19.22
N THR A 431 -3.38 -0.08 20.19
CA THR A 431 -2.80 1.24 19.92
C THR A 431 -1.45 1.13 19.22
N PHE A 432 -0.60 0.19 19.62
CA PHE A 432 0.67 -0.04 18.94
C PHE A 432 0.45 -0.53 17.52
N LEU A 433 -0.50 -1.44 17.31
CA LEU A 433 -0.87 -1.91 15.97
C LEU A 433 -1.49 -0.82 15.11
N TYR A 434 -2.36 0.01 15.69
CA TYR A 434 -2.95 1.17 15.00
C TYR A 434 -1.88 2.13 14.47
N ARG A 435 -0.92 2.48 15.32
CA ARG A 435 0.18 3.38 14.95
C ARG A 435 1.18 2.77 13.98
N TYR A 436 1.32 1.44 14.00
CA TYR A 436 2.20 0.72 13.08
C TYR A 436 1.62 0.65 11.66
N ILE A 437 0.29 0.63 11.52
CA ILE A 437 -0.37 0.39 10.23
C ILE A 437 -0.85 1.70 9.57
N ASN A 438 -1.14 2.74 10.36
CA ASN A 438 -1.65 4.03 9.91
C ASN A 438 -0.63 5.15 10.14
#